data_e711e8c88b4ada3abca63932cc3ecf98
#
_entry.id   e711e8c88b4ada3abca63932cc3ecf98
#
_cell.length_a   1.000
_cell.length_b   1.000
_cell.length_c   1.000
_cell.angle_alpha   90.00
_cell.angle_beta   90.00
_cell.angle_gamma   90.00
#
_symmetry.space_group_name_H-M   'P 1'
#
loop_
_entity.id
_entity.type
_entity.pdbx_description
1 polymer ?
#
loop_
_entity_poly.entity_id
_entity_poly.type
_entity_poly.pdbx_seq_one_letter_code
_entity_poly.pdbx_strand_id
1 'polypeptide(L)'
;MQKQQPRLDPKRLVFIDETSTTITRLYGRAPQGERLVQKVPHGNWKTITFIAALRYDRVTAPFVLEGPMNGELFTAYTEQFLAPTLRKGDIVFMDNVSLHKVDGIEEAIEARGAIPFYLPAYSPDLNPIEQLFAKLKALLRKVAAYTLKNAAFTVRSLCKSIASCLNQISRAECFAYIANSGYGQPKRQSL
;
A
#
# COMPACT_ATOMS: atom_id res chain seq x y z
N MET A 1 5.86 3.58 21.03
CA MET A 1 5.19 2.68 20.07
C MET A 1 5.82 1.29 20.02
N GLN A 2 7.10 1.10 19.73
CA GLN A 2 7.77 -0.22 19.64
C GLN A 2 7.55 -1.16 20.83
N LYS A 3 7.40 -0.65 22.05
CA LYS A 3 7.12 -1.46 23.26
C LYS A 3 5.67 -1.99 23.34
N GLN A 4 4.74 -1.37 22.63
CA GLN A 4 3.30 -1.72 22.70
C GLN A 4 2.83 -2.56 21.49
N GLN A 5 3.53 -2.49 20.36
CA GLN A 5 3.20 -3.23 19.13
C GLN A 5 2.88 -4.72 19.34
N PRO A 6 3.69 -5.48 20.11
CA PRO A 6 3.43 -6.91 20.29
C PRO A 6 2.13 -7.23 21.05
N ARG A 7 1.54 -6.23 21.73
CA ARG A 7 0.33 -6.37 22.54
C ARG A 7 -0.95 -6.05 21.77
N LEU A 8 -0.82 -5.45 20.58
CA LEU A 8 -1.97 -5.10 19.74
C LEU A 8 -2.54 -6.36 19.08
N ASP A 9 -3.88 -6.51 19.10
CA ASP A 9 -4.54 -7.59 18.37
C ASP A 9 -4.45 -7.35 16.86
N PRO A 10 -3.72 -8.20 16.09
CA PRO A 10 -3.57 -8.03 14.65
C PRO A 10 -4.89 -7.96 13.88
N LYS A 11 -5.95 -8.56 14.43
CA LYS A 11 -7.29 -8.57 13.81
C LYS A 11 -7.95 -7.19 13.78
N ARG A 12 -7.49 -6.28 14.63
CA ARG A 12 -7.99 -4.92 14.77
C ARG A 12 -7.15 -3.89 14.00
N LEU A 13 -6.01 -4.30 13.44
CA LEU A 13 -5.10 -3.37 12.78
C LEU A 13 -5.47 -3.19 11.31
N VAL A 14 -5.47 -1.94 10.88
CA VAL A 14 -5.71 -1.50 9.51
C VAL A 14 -4.60 -0.54 9.16
N PHE A 15 -3.77 -0.87 8.18
CA PHE A 15 -2.68 -0.02 7.71
C PHE A 15 -3.04 0.54 6.36
N ILE A 16 -3.08 1.85 6.24
CA ILE A 16 -3.42 2.54 5.00
C ILE A 16 -2.24 3.37 4.52
N ASP A 17 -2.02 3.35 3.21
CA ASP A 17 -1.00 4.17 2.57
C ASP A 17 -1.26 4.25 1.06
N GLU A 18 -0.58 5.17 0.39
CA GLU A 18 -0.61 5.30 -1.06
C GLU A 18 0.76 5.03 -1.67
N THR A 19 0.75 4.58 -2.91
CA THR A 19 1.97 4.38 -3.67
C THR A 19 1.80 4.80 -5.12
N SER A 20 2.80 5.52 -5.65
CA SER A 20 2.86 5.82 -7.08
C SER A 20 3.40 4.61 -7.84
N THR A 21 2.72 4.24 -8.91
CA THR A 21 3.18 3.19 -9.82
C THR A 21 3.84 3.80 -11.04
N THR A 22 5.16 3.94 -11.02
CA THR A 22 5.96 4.05 -12.23
C THR A 22 6.28 2.65 -12.73
N ILE A 23 5.74 2.28 -13.89
CA ILE A 23 5.87 0.93 -14.47
C ILE A 23 7.28 0.73 -15.06
N THR A 24 8.00 1.80 -15.30
CA THR A 24 9.35 1.76 -15.87
C THR A 24 10.39 1.58 -14.77
N ARG A 25 11.22 0.55 -14.92
CA ARG A 25 12.43 0.39 -14.14
C ARG A 25 13.54 1.21 -14.82
N LEU A 26 13.96 2.31 -14.18
CA LEU A 26 15.04 3.18 -14.69
C LEU A 26 16.45 2.59 -14.44
N TYR A 27 16.56 1.59 -13.55
CA TYR A 27 17.84 0.99 -13.17
C TYR A 27 17.75 -0.53 -13.25
N GLY A 28 18.82 -1.17 -13.70
CA GLY A 28 18.98 -2.62 -13.76
C GLY A 28 20.42 -3.00 -13.44
N ARG A 29 20.71 -4.31 -13.46
CA ARG A 29 22.06 -4.84 -13.33
C ARG A 29 22.45 -5.49 -14.64
N ALA A 30 23.67 -5.23 -15.10
CA ALA A 30 24.34 -5.91 -16.20
C ALA A 30 25.67 -6.49 -15.68
N PRO A 31 26.29 -7.46 -16.37
CA PRO A 31 27.65 -7.87 -16.09
C PRO A 31 28.61 -6.68 -16.07
N GLN A 32 29.67 -6.78 -15.29
CA GLN A 32 30.66 -5.71 -15.20
C GLN A 32 31.26 -5.43 -16.58
N GLY A 33 31.27 -4.15 -16.97
CA GLY A 33 31.77 -3.72 -18.29
C GLY A 33 30.71 -3.71 -19.40
N GLU A 34 29.51 -4.22 -19.16
CA GLU A 34 28.41 -4.17 -20.12
C GLU A 34 27.44 -3.04 -19.86
N ARG A 35 27.00 -2.36 -20.93
CA ARG A 35 25.96 -1.33 -20.85
C ARG A 35 24.59 -1.99 -20.82
N LEU A 36 23.80 -1.73 -19.77
CA LEU A 36 22.41 -2.14 -19.73
C LEU A 36 21.61 -1.35 -20.78
N VAL A 37 21.13 -2.03 -21.82
CA VAL A 37 20.26 -1.44 -22.84
C VAL A 37 18.87 -2.06 -22.72
N GLN A 38 17.88 -1.24 -22.39
CA GLN A 38 16.48 -1.65 -22.36
C GLN A 38 15.65 -0.61 -23.11
N LYS A 39 14.77 -1.07 -24.00
CA LYS A 39 13.78 -0.21 -24.64
C LYS A 39 12.73 0.16 -23.60
N VAL A 40 12.64 1.44 -23.26
CA VAL A 40 11.64 2.01 -22.37
C VAL A 40 10.62 2.72 -23.24
N PRO A 41 9.30 2.47 -23.05
CA PRO A 41 8.30 3.23 -23.78
C PRO A 41 8.47 4.73 -23.52
N HIS A 42 8.51 5.54 -24.57
CA HIS A 42 8.62 6.99 -24.47
C HIS A 42 7.24 7.61 -24.60
N GLY A 43 6.82 8.45 -23.66
CA GLY A 43 5.54 9.15 -23.68
C GLY A 43 5.29 9.98 -22.43
N ASN A 44 4.27 10.85 -22.45
CA ASN A 44 3.83 11.58 -21.27
C ASN A 44 3.23 10.60 -20.26
N TRP A 45 4.00 10.28 -19.25
CA TRP A 45 3.59 9.38 -18.17
C TRP A 45 2.65 10.12 -17.23
N LYS A 46 1.39 9.74 -17.25
CA LYS A 46 0.47 10.15 -16.19
C LYS A 46 0.89 9.45 -14.90
N THR A 47 1.06 10.23 -13.85
CA THR A 47 1.21 9.68 -12.51
C THR A 47 -0.06 8.91 -12.17
N ILE A 48 0.09 7.68 -11.73
CA ILE A 48 -1.04 6.88 -11.23
C ILE A 48 -0.74 6.54 -9.77
N THR A 49 -1.65 6.92 -8.91
CA THR A 49 -1.59 6.64 -7.49
C THR A 49 -2.51 5.45 -7.18
N PHE A 50 -1.98 4.47 -6.49
CA PHE A 50 -2.74 3.37 -5.92
C PHE A 50 -2.77 3.52 -4.40
N ILE A 51 -3.95 3.45 -3.81
CA ILE A 51 -4.17 3.48 -2.36
C ILE A 51 -4.94 2.22 -1.95
N ALA A 52 -4.61 1.68 -0.79
CA ALA A 52 -5.30 0.53 -0.23
C ALA A 52 -5.13 0.48 1.29
N ALA A 53 -5.88 -0.38 1.95
CA ALA A 53 -5.70 -0.71 3.35
C ALA A 53 -5.34 -2.19 3.50
N LEU A 54 -4.34 -2.49 4.33
CA LEU A 54 -3.91 -3.83 4.68
C LEU A 54 -4.50 -4.24 6.03
N ARG A 55 -5.19 -5.36 6.05
CA ARG A 55 -5.62 -6.07 7.27
C ARG A 55 -4.84 -7.37 7.43
N TYR A 56 -4.95 -8.01 8.58
CA TYR A 56 -4.27 -9.28 8.88
C TYR A 56 -4.65 -10.43 7.94
N ASP A 57 -5.79 -10.36 7.27
CA ASP A 57 -6.35 -11.43 6.44
C ASP A 57 -6.59 -11.04 4.98
N ARG A 58 -6.48 -9.76 4.63
CA ARG A 58 -6.78 -9.28 3.27
C ARG A 58 -6.33 -7.85 3.03
N VAL A 59 -6.31 -7.48 1.76
CA VAL A 59 -6.29 -6.08 1.31
C VAL A 59 -7.72 -5.60 1.15
N THR A 60 -8.02 -4.39 1.62
CA THR A 60 -9.35 -3.78 1.55
C THR A 60 -9.28 -2.35 1.02
N ALA A 61 -10.41 -1.80 0.58
CA ALA A 61 -10.53 -0.46 0.04
C ALA A 61 -9.49 -0.11 -1.06
N PRO A 62 -9.19 -0.99 -2.04
CA PRO A 62 -8.24 -0.64 -3.10
C PRO A 62 -8.86 0.42 -4.01
N PHE A 63 -8.08 1.45 -4.33
CA PHE A 63 -8.50 2.53 -5.23
C PHE A 63 -7.33 2.98 -6.11
N VAL A 64 -7.64 3.35 -7.36
CA VAL A 64 -6.67 3.85 -8.34
C VAL A 64 -7.09 5.24 -8.79
N LEU A 65 -6.17 6.18 -8.71
CA LEU A 65 -6.34 7.57 -9.09
C LEU A 65 -5.38 7.94 -10.22
N GLU A 66 -5.86 8.63 -11.25
CA GLU A 66 -5.01 9.34 -12.20
C GLU A 66 -4.57 10.67 -11.58
N GLY A 67 -3.27 10.81 -11.34
CA GLY A 67 -2.68 12.00 -10.71
C GLY A 67 -2.12 11.73 -9.31
N PRO A 68 -1.54 12.76 -8.69
CA PRO A 68 -1.06 12.70 -7.32
C PRO A 68 -2.24 12.73 -6.34
N MET A 69 -2.06 12.11 -5.16
CA MET A 69 -2.97 12.23 -4.04
C MET A 69 -2.83 13.61 -3.41
N ASN A 70 -3.95 14.18 -2.97
CA ASN A 70 -3.99 15.39 -2.13
C ASN A 70 -4.95 15.15 -0.96
N GLY A 71 -5.02 16.12 -0.02
CA GLY A 71 -5.82 15.97 1.19
C GLY A 71 -7.31 15.79 0.92
N GLU A 72 -7.90 16.56 0.01
CA GLU A 72 -9.32 16.44 -0.35
C GLU A 72 -9.67 15.07 -0.93
N LEU A 73 -8.82 14.55 -1.83
CA LEU A 73 -8.98 13.22 -2.42
C LEU A 73 -8.79 12.12 -1.38
N PHE A 74 -7.88 12.33 -0.42
CA PHE A 74 -7.67 11.36 0.66
C PHE A 74 -8.85 11.36 1.64
N THR A 75 -9.42 12.53 1.96
CA THR A 75 -10.66 12.63 2.76
C THR A 75 -11.81 11.92 2.05
N ALA A 76 -12.06 12.22 0.77
CA ALA A 76 -13.10 11.57 -0.02
C ALA A 76 -12.90 10.04 -0.10
N TYR A 77 -11.66 9.59 -0.28
CA TYR A 77 -11.33 8.16 -0.25
C TYR A 77 -11.62 7.55 1.13
N THR A 78 -11.25 8.24 2.20
CA THR A 78 -11.49 7.77 3.56
C THR A 78 -12.98 7.60 3.83
N GLU A 79 -13.79 8.58 3.47
CA GLU A 79 -15.25 8.54 3.67
C GLU A 79 -15.92 7.45 2.82
N GLN A 80 -15.59 7.38 1.53
CA GLN A 80 -16.35 6.60 0.56
C GLN A 80 -15.87 5.15 0.45
N PHE A 81 -14.58 4.88 0.65
CA PHE A 81 -13.97 3.58 0.42
C PHE A 81 -13.44 2.93 1.70
N LEU A 82 -12.70 3.65 2.53
CA LEU A 82 -12.10 3.10 3.73
C LEU A 82 -13.13 2.90 4.84
N ALA A 83 -13.82 3.98 5.24
CA ALA A 83 -14.75 3.98 6.39
C ALA A 83 -15.83 2.88 6.31
N PRO A 84 -16.43 2.56 5.13
CA PRO A 84 -17.38 1.45 5.02
C PRO A 84 -16.78 0.07 5.35
N THR A 85 -15.45 -0.09 5.31
CA THR A 85 -14.76 -1.34 5.62
C THR A 85 -14.34 -1.46 7.07
N LEU A 86 -14.42 -0.37 7.84
CA LEU A 86 -14.00 -0.31 9.23
C LEU A 86 -15.05 -0.91 10.18
N ARG A 87 -14.55 -1.43 11.30
CA ARG A 87 -15.35 -2.01 12.38
C ARG A 87 -15.04 -1.31 13.69
N LYS A 88 -16.00 -1.28 14.59
CA LYS A 88 -15.80 -0.74 15.94
C LYS A 88 -14.60 -1.39 16.62
N GLY A 89 -13.67 -0.55 17.09
CA GLY A 89 -12.45 -0.96 17.76
C GLY A 89 -11.30 -1.32 16.80
N ASP A 90 -11.42 -1.08 15.49
CA ASP A 90 -10.26 -1.10 14.58
C ASP A 90 -9.32 0.06 14.93
N ILE A 91 -8.02 -0.14 14.69
CA ILE A 91 -6.99 0.90 14.81
C ILE A 91 -6.43 1.14 13.42
N VAL A 92 -6.66 2.34 12.90
CA VAL A 92 -6.25 2.74 11.54
C VAL A 92 -4.90 3.45 11.61
N PHE A 93 -3.86 2.79 11.12
CA PHE A 93 -2.51 3.33 11.06
C PHE A 93 -2.30 4.06 9.74
N MET A 94 -1.87 5.31 9.84
CA MET A 94 -1.51 6.19 8.73
C MET A 94 -0.09 6.71 8.95
N ASP A 95 0.64 7.01 7.89
CA ASP A 95 1.91 7.70 8.03
C ASP A 95 1.69 9.17 8.44
N ASN A 96 2.74 9.82 8.92
CA ASN A 96 2.68 11.13 9.54
C ASN A 96 2.92 12.27 8.52
N VAL A 97 2.26 12.21 7.37
CA VAL A 97 2.33 13.27 6.35
C VAL A 97 1.16 14.25 6.46
N SER A 98 1.35 15.46 5.95
CA SER A 98 0.35 16.53 6.06
C SER A 98 -0.98 16.21 5.38
N LEU A 99 -0.95 15.47 4.28
CA LEU A 99 -2.16 15.10 3.53
C LEU A 99 -3.10 14.16 4.31
N HIS A 100 -2.58 13.40 5.29
CA HIS A 100 -3.39 12.52 6.15
C HIS A 100 -3.95 13.24 7.39
N LYS A 101 -3.61 14.52 7.57
CA LYS A 101 -4.04 15.35 8.71
C LYS A 101 -5.04 16.43 8.31
N VAL A 102 -5.70 16.25 7.20
CA VAL A 102 -6.76 17.15 6.73
C VAL A 102 -8.03 16.85 7.53
N ASP A 103 -8.78 17.92 7.83
CA ASP A 103 -10.05 17.82 8.53
C ASP A 103 -11.01 16.84 7.82
N GLY A 104 -11.79 16.11 8.61
CA GLY A 104 -12.75 15.12 8.12
C GLY A 104 -12.19 13.67 8.08
N ILE A 105 -10.87 13.46 8.06
CA ILE A 105 -10.28 12.12 7.99
C ILE A 105 -10.47 11.38 9.31
N GLU A 106 -10.09 12.01 10.41
CA GLU A 106 -10.23 11.42 11.75
C GLU A 106 -11.70 11.21 12.09
N GLU A 107 -12.54 12.20 11.82
CA GLU A 107 -13.98 12.15 12.04
C GLU A 107 -14.65 11.00 11.28
N ALA A 108 -14.26 10.77 10.01
CA ALA A 108 -14.80 9.67 9.20
C ALA A 108 -14.41 8.29 9.77
N ILE A 109 -13.22 8.16 10.33
CA ILE A 109 -12.73 6.93 10.98
C ILE A 109 -13.44 6.74 12.32
N GLU A 110 -13.51 7.79 13.16
CA GLU A 110 -14.12 7.75 14.49
C GLU A 110 -15.63 7.51 14.43
N ALA A 111 -16.32 8.03 13.41
CA ALA A 111 -17.73 7.75 13.17
C ALA A 111 -18.04 6.26 12.99
N ARG A 112 -17.04 5.44 12.64
CA ARG A 112 -17.15 3.98 12.59
C ARG A 112 -16.78 3.29 13.91
N GLY A 113 -16.45 4.07 14.94
CA GLY A 113 -15.94 3.56 16.22
C GLY A 113 -14.54 2.96 16.11
N ALA A 114 -13.79 3.34 15.08
CA ALA A 114 -12.37 3.03 14.88
C ALA A 114 -11.51 4.16 15.45
N ILE A 115 -10.22 3.89 15.65
CA ILE A 115 -9.27 4.81 16.26
C ILE A 115 -8.21 5.17 15.22
N PRO A 116 -8.10 6.44 14.80
CA PRO A 116 -6.99 6.89 13.95
C PRO A 116 -5.69 6.91 14.73
N PHE A 117 -4.60 6.49 14.11
CA PHE A 117 -3.27 6.47 14.72
C PHE A 117 -2.19 6.81 13.69
N TYR A 118 -1.37 7.81 13.99
CA TYR A 118 -0.25 8.22 13.12
C TYR A 118 1.04 7.50 13.52
N LEU A 119 1.70 6.92 12.53
CA LEU A 119 3.02 6.33 12.70
C LEU A 119 4.04 7.43 12.99
N PRO A 120 5.12 7.14 13.72
CA PRO A 120 6.23 8.09 13.85
C PRO A 120 6.77 8.48 12.47
N ALA A 121 7.21 9.73 12.33
CA ALA A 121 7.82 10.18 11.08
C ALA A 121 9.02 9.30 10.70
N TYR A 122 9.20 9.07 9.40
CA TYR A 122 10.31 8.28 8.86
C TYR A 122 10.43 6.85 9.40
N SER A 123 9.29 6.16 9.64
CA SER A 123 9.26 4.81 10.19
C SER A 123 8.58 3.80 9.25
N PRO A 124 9.08 3.57 8.03
CA PRO A 124 8.46 2.66 7.06
C PRO A 124 8.51 1.19 7.51
N ASP A 125 9.45 0.83 8.39
CA ASP A 125 9.55 -0.47 9.04
C ASP A 125 8.35 -0.80 9.92
N LEU A 126 7.66 0.23 10.42
CA LEU A 126 6.43 0.12 11.20
C LEU A 126 5.17 0.07 10.33
N ASN A 127 5.31 0.25 9.02
CA ASN A 127 4.19 0.24 8.08
C ASN A 127 4.21 -1.03 7.20
N PRO A 128 3.49 -2.11 7.59
CA PRO A 128 3.52 -3.38 6.88
C PRO A 128 2.97 -3.32 5.45
N ILE A 129 2.17 -2.31 5.11
CA ILE A 129 1.60 -2.15 3.76
C ILE A 129 2.69 -1.85 2.71
N GLU A 130 3.84 -1.34 3.12
CA GLU A 130 4.98 -1.13 2.25
C GLU A 130 5.51 -2.45 1.66
N GLN A 131 5.47 -3.55 2.43
CA GLN A 131 5.82 -4.89 1.96
C GLN A 131 4.82 -5.39 0.90
N LEU A 132 3.53 -5.12 1.10
CA LEU A 132 2.47 -5.37 0.12
C LEU A 132 2.75 -4.60 -1.18
N PHE A 133 3.05 -3.30 -1.09
CA PHE A 133 3.34 -2.47 -2.25
C PHE A 133 4.60 -2.91 -2.99
N ALA A 134 5.63 -3.33 -2.28
CA ALA A 134 6.84 -3.90 -2.89
C ALA A 134 6.52 -5.15 -3.72
N LYS A 135 5.70 -6.08 -3.20
CA LYS A 135 5.23 -7.25 -3.94
C LYS A 135 4.35 -6.86 -5.12
N LEU A 136 3.36 -5.98 -4.92
CA LEU A 136 2.48 -5.51 -5.98
C LEU A 136 3.27 -4.89 -7.14
N LYS A 137 4.23 -4.01 -6.85
CA LYS A 137 5.12 -3.42 -7.85
C LYS A 137 5.94 -4.48 -8.59
N ALA A 138 6.41 -5.52 -7.90
CA ALA A 138 7.14 -6.62 -8.54
C ALA A 138 6.26 -7.44 -9.49
N LEU A 139 5.01 -7.75 -9.10
CA LEU A 139 4.04 -8.45 -9.94
C LEU A 139 3.65 -7.61 -11.15
N LEU A 140 3.34 -6.33 -10.96
CA LEU A 140 2.99 -5.41 -12.06
C LEU A 140 4.12 -5.27 -13.09
N ARG A 141 5.39 -5.25 -12.66
CA ARG A 141 6.54 -5.23 -13.58
C ARG A 141 6.62 -6.50 -14.43
N LYS A 142 6.32 -7.68 -13.85
CA LYS A 142 6.25 -8.93 -14.62
C LYS A 142 5.15 -8.89 -15.68
N VAL A 143 3.95 -8.41 -15.29
CA VAL A 143 2.81 -8.25 -16.21
C VAL A 143 3.15 -7.21 -17.29
N ALA A 144 3.71 -6.06 -16.93
CA ALA A 144 4.10 -5.01 -17.88
C ALA A 144 5.13 -5.52 -18.88
N ALA A 145 6.14 -6.27 -18.45
CA ALA A 145 7.14 -6.86 -19.35
C ALA A 145 6.52 -7.79 -20.42
N TYR A 146 5.42 -8.48 -20.07
CA TYR A 146 4.66 -9.32 -20.99
C TYR A 146 3.75 -8.49 -21.91
N THR A 147 3.07 -7.49 -21.37
CA THR A 147 2.06 -6.68 -22.09
C THR A 147 2.69 -5.68 -23.04
N LEU A 148 3.87 -5.11 -22.72
CA LEU A 148 4.59 -4.16 -23.56
C LEU A 148 5.05 -4.76 -24.90
N LYS A 149 5.08 -6.10 -25.01
CA LYS A 149 5.33 -6.77 -26.30
C LYS A 149 4.10 -6.78 -27.22
N ASN A 150 2.87 -6.58 -26.69
CA ASN A 150 1.65 -6.97 -27.39
C ASN A 150 0.52 -5.93 -27.44
N ALA A 151 0.53 -4.80 -26.66
CA ALA A 151 -0.59 -3.85 -26.67
C ALA A 151 -0.27 -2.48 -26.04
N ALA A 152 -1.09 -1.48 -26.37
CA ALA A 152 -1.08 -0.17 -25.72
C ALA A 152 -1.49 -0.29 -24.23
N PHE A 153 -0.64 0.26 -23.36
CA PHE A 153 -0.91 0.32 -21.92
C PHE A 153 -1.93 1.42 -21.63
N THR A 154 -3.06 1.06 -21.06
CA THR A 154 -4.13 1.98 -20.65
C THR A 154 -4.34 1.91 -19.14
N VAL A 155 -4.92 2.97 -18.53
CA VAL A 155 -5.32 2.97 -17.12
C VAL A 155 -6.25 1.78 -16.80
N ARG A 156 -7.18 1.49 -17.70
CA ARG A 156 -8.09 0.34 -17.57
C ARG A 156 -7.34 -1.01 -17.52
N SER A 157 -6.29 -1.18 -18.34
CA SER A 157 -5.46 -2.39 -18.31
C SER A 157 -4.63 -2.48 -17.05
N LEU A 158 -4.15 -1.33 -16.52
CA LEU A 158 -3.47 -1.28 -15.24
C LEU A 158 -4.40 -1.67 -14.08
N CYS A 159 -5.61 -1.11 -14.01
CA CYS A 159 -6.59 -1.48 -12.98
C CYS A 159 -6.89 -2.98 -12.97
N LYS A 160 -7.06 -3.58 -14.16
CA LYS A 160 -7.25 -5.04 -14.29
C LYS A 160 -6.03 -5.81 -13.79
N SER A 161 -4.82 -5.34 -14.12
CA SER A 161 -3.58 -5.95 -13.66
C SER A 161 -3.41 -5.84 -12.14
N ILE A 162 -3.72 -4.68 -11.56
CA ILE A 162 -3.71 -4.48 -10.10
C ILE A 162 -4.69 -5.46 -9.43
N ALA A 163 -5.93 -5.54 -9.91
CA ALA A 163 -6.92 -6.46 -9.36
C ALA A 163 -6.45 -7.92 -9.43
N SER A 164 -5.90 -8.34 -10.58
CA SER A 164 -5.32 -9.69 -10.75
C SER A 164 -4.14 -9.95 -9.81
N CYS A 165 -3.28 -8.95 -9.58
CA CYS A 165 -2.15 -9.07 -8.66
C CYS A 165 -2.63 -9.12 -7.20
N LEU A 166 -3.64 -8.33 -6.82
CA LEU A 166 -4.21 -8.35 -5.47
C LEU A 166 -4.83 -9.71 -5.13
N ASN A 167 -5.47 -10.37 -6.10
CA ASN A 167 -6.03 -11.71 -5.93
C ASN A 167 -4.96 -12.80 -5.69
N GLN A 168 -3.68 -12.52 -5.98
CA GLN A 168 -2.56 -13.43 -5.71
C GLN A 168 -1.98 -13.24 -4.31
N ILE A 169 -2.46 -12.25 -3.55
CA ILE A 169 -2.00 -11.98 -2.19
C ILE A 169 -2.84 -12.80 -1.23
N SER A 170 -2.21 -13.78 -0.62
CA SER A 170 -2.87 -14.69 0.31
C SER A 170 -3.08 -14.07 1.69
N ARG A 171 -4.04 -14.61 2.44
CA ARG A 171 -4.24 -14.29 3.85
C ARG A 171 -2.98 -14.49 4.70
N ALA A 172 -2.24 -15.56 4.44
CA ALA A 172 -0.99 -15.86 5.15
C ALA A 172 0.07 -14.78 4.92
N GLU A 173 0.15 -14.23 3.71
CA GLU A 173 1.07 -13.13 3.41
C GLU A 173 0.66 -11.83 4.09
N CYS A 174 -0.63 -11.49 4.09
CA CYS A 174 -1.12 -10.32 4.83
C CYS A 174 -0.74 -10.39 6.30
N PHE A 175 -0.96 -11.55 6.92
CA PHE A 175 -0.55 -11.80 8.30
C PHE A 175 0.98 -11.68 8.48
N ALA A 176 1.77 -12.27 7.56
CA ALA A 176 3.22 -12.22 7.61
C ALA A 176 3.76 -10.80 7.52
N TYR A 177 3.20 -9.93 6.69
CA TYR A 177 3.60 -8.52 6.60
C TYR A 177 3.41 -7.79 7.94
N ILE A 178 2.25 -7.98 8.58
CA ILE A 178 1.95 -7.39 9.89
C ILE A 178 2.90 -7.93 10.97
N ALA A 179 3.13 -9.24 10.96
CA ALA A 179 4.04 -9.89 11.91
C ALA A 179 5.50 -9.44 11.71
N ASN A 180 5.96 -9.30 10.46
CA ASN A 180 7.31 -8.82 10.13
C ASN A 180 7.57 -7.39 10.61
N SER A 181 6.53 -6.54 10.65
CA SER A 181 6.61 -5.19 11.20
C SER A 181 6.46 -5.15 12.73
N GLY A 182 6.47 -6.31 13.41
CA GLY A 182 6.52 -6.43 14.87
C GLY A 182 5.17 -6.40 15.57
N TYR A 183 4.04 -6.48 14.84
CA TYR A 183 2.71 -6.48 15.44
C TYR A 183 2.24 -7.90 15.75
N GLY A 184 1.64 -8.07 16.95
CA GLY A 184 0.99 -9.32 17.34
C GLY A 184 1.93 -10.52 17.55
N GLN A 185 3.25 -10.29 17.65
CA GLN A 185 4.21 -11.32 18.05
C GLN A 185 4.54 -11.19 19.53
N PRO A 186 4.46 -12.27 20.32
CA PRO A 186 5.10 -12.26 21.62
C PRO A 186 6.59 -12.02 21.42
N LYS A 187 7.19 -11.08 22.18
CA LYS A 187 8.65 -10.91 22.17
C LYS A 187 9.29 -12.28 22.33
N ARG A 188 10.10 -12.71 21.35
CA ARG A 188 11.10 -13.74 21.61
C ARG A 188 11.93 -13.21 22.78
N GLN A 189 11.82 -13.85 23.94
CA GLN A 189 12.79 -13.65 25.00
C GLN A 189 14.12 -14.06 24.40
N SER A 190 15.02 -13.08 24.22
CA SER A 190 16.43 -13.35 23.96
C SER A 190 16.94 -14.13 25.18
N LEU A 191 17.30 -15.37 24.96
CA LEU A 191 18.10 -16.19 25.88
C LEU A 191 19.43 -15.51 26.10
#